data_68278e62638dc2d5e9072090d5ef4751
#
_entry.id   68278e62638dc2d5e9072090d5ef4751
#
_cell.length_a   1.000
_cell.length_b   1.000
_cell.length_c   1.000
_cell.angle_alpha   90.00
_cell.angle_beta   90.00
_cell.angle_gamma   90.00
#
_symmetry.space_group_name_H-M   'P 1'
#
loop_
_entity.id
_entity.type
_entity.pdbx_description
1 polymer ?
#
loop_
_entity_poly.entity_id
_entity_poly.type
_entity_poly.pdbx_seq_one_letter_code
_entity_poly.pdbx_strand_id
1 'polypeptide(L)'
;MRKRGADGINSVLGRSDSGTKFISSIPRYQEKTPCAWARNELAIRYHDEEWGVPVHDDHRWFEFITLEGAQAGLSWDTILRKRDAYRTAFKQFDPARVAKFGDRDVTRLLADAGIVRNRLKINSAIGNAKAFLAVQKEFGSFDDYVWRFVDGKPRINKWRALKQLPARTIESDAMSKELIGRGFKFVGSTICYAMMQATGMVNDHLVNCPRYKAVSRAARK
;
A
#
# COMPACT_ATOMS: atom_id res chain seq x y z
N MET A 1 -67.80 -0.60 42.77
CA MET A 1 -68.54 0.51 42.10
C MET A 1 -67.64 1.09 41.04
N ARG A 2 -68.03 0.83 39.81
CA ARG A 2 -68.41 1.77 38.75
C ARG A 2 -67.34 2.84 38.49
N LYS A 3 -66.88 3.18 37.30
CA LYS A 3 -67.20 2.94 35.89
C LYS A 3 -66.16 3.69 35.06
N ARG A 4 -65.76 3.17 33.93
CA ARG A 4 -65.78 3.71 32.53
C ARG A 4 -65.29 5.15 32.33
N GLY A 5 -64.51 5.40 31.35
CA GLY A 5 -64.71 5.73 29.97
C GLY A 5 -63.38 6.25 29.45
N ALA A 6 -62.84 5.81 28.38
CA ALA A 6 -63.24 5.91 26.99
C ALA A 6 -62.93 7.27 26.33
N ASP A 7 -62.24 7.13 25.24
CA ASP A 7 -62.16 8.01 24.05
C ASP A 7 -61.27 9.26 24.18
N GLY A 8 -60.47 9.59 23.23
CA GLY A 8 -60.39 9.35 21.83
C GLY A 8 -59.32 10.18 21.17
N ILE A 9 -58.82 9.62 20.10
CA ILE A 9 -58.69 10.20 18.77
C ILE A 9 -57.73 11.42 18.59
N ASN A 10 -56.72 11.26 17.81
CA ASN A 10 -56.32 11.69 16.47
C ASN A 10 -54.82 11.94 16.38
N SER A 11 -54.15 11.11 15.67
CA SER A 11 -53.70 11.30 14.28
C SER A 11 -53.09 12.67 13.97
N VAL A 12 -51.78 12.71 13.82
CA VAL A 12 -51.17 13.48 12.74
C VAL A 12 -50.02 12.70 12.17
N LEU A 13 -50.21 12.33 10.94
CA LEU A 13 -49.24 11.85 10.00
C LEU A 13 -48.08 12.84 9.87
N GLY A 14 -46.88 12.38 10.05
CA GLY A 14 -45.66 13.04 9.62
C GLY A 14 -44.81 12.01 8.89
N ARG A 15 -45.08 11.79 7.61
CA ARG A 15 -44.13 11.14 6.70
C ARG A 15 -42.91 12.03 6.57
N SER A 16 -41.75 11.51 6.80
CA SER A 16 -40.54 11.91 6.11
C SER A 16 -39.79 10.66 5.68
N ASP A 17 -40.08 10.24 4.46
CA ASP A 17 -39.21 9.41 3.64
C ASP A 17 -37.85 10.11 3.50
N SER A 18 -36.82 9.41 3.88
CA SER A 18 -35.55 9.41 3.19
C SER A 18 -34.70 8.28 3.80
N GLY A 19 -35.16 7.08 3.60
CA GLY A 19 -34.35 5.88 3.77
C GLY A 19 -33.32 5.83 2.68
N THR A 20 -32.15 6.46 2.90
CA THR A 20 -30.96 6.17 2.11
C THR A 20 -30.55 4.74 2.45
N LYS A 21 -31.06 3.80 1.66
CA LYS A 21 -30.51 2.44 1.60
C LYS A 21 -29.07 2.57 1.13
N PHE A 22 -28.14 2.62 2.05
CA PHE A 22 -26.76 2.23 1.76
C PHE A 22 -26.81 0.77 1.32
N ILE A 23 -26.92 0.56 0.02
CA ILE A 23 -26.66 -0.72 -0.60
C ILE A 23 -25.16 -0.93 -0.46
N SER A 24 -24.77 -1.57 0.63
CA SER A 24 -23.47 -2.20 0.79
C SER A 24 -23.42 -3.38 -0.20
N SER A 25 -23.28 -3.08 -1.47
CA SER A 25 -22.91 -4.07 -2.48
C SER A 25 -21.38 -4.23 -2.48
N ILE A 26 -20.83 -4.66 -1.33
CA ILE A 26 -19.55 -5.33 -1.33
C ILE A 26 -19.83 -6.71 -1.93
N PRO A 27 -19.28 -7.04 -3.12
CA PRO A 27 -19.38 -8.39 -3.62
C PRO A 27 -18.81 -9.32 -2.54
N ARG A 28 -19.55 -10.32 -2.12
CA ARG A 28 -19.04 -11.39 -1.25
C ARG A 28 -17.99 -12.16 -2.05
N TYR A 29 -16.76 -11.67 -2.06
CA TYR A 29 -15.62 -12.41 -2.55
C TYR A 29 -15.22 -13.46 -1.51
N GLN A 30 -16.02 -14.53 -1.41
CA GLN A 30 -15.65 -15.74 -0.66
C GLN A 30 -14.91 -16.76 -1.52
N GLU A 31 -14.67 -16.47 -2.79
CA GLU A 31 -13.82 -17.31 -3.62
C GLU A 31 -12.35 -16.91 -3.38
N LYS A 32 -11.54 -17.90 -2.97
CA LYS A 32 -10.10 -17.75 -2.76
C LYS A 32 -9.48 -17.10 -4.00
N THR A 33 -8.94 -15.88 -3.85
CA THR A 33 -8.23 -15.27 -4.96
C THR A 33 -7.16 -16.22 -5.48
N PRO A 34 -7.02 -16.38 -6.82
CA PRO A 34 -5.96 -17.20 -7.40
C PRO A 34 -4.56 -16.78 -6.95
N CYS A 35 -4.38 -15.51 -6.57
CA CYS A 35 -3.18 -14.98 -5.94
C CYS A 35 -3.16 -15.39 -4.45
N ALA A 36 -2.86 -16.66 -4.17
CA ALA A 36 -3.05 -17.32 -2.87
C ALA A 36 -2.23 -16.76 -1.70
N TRP A 37 -1.45 -15.70 -1.89
CA TRP A 37 -0.78 -14.98 -0.82
C TRP A 37 -1.77 -14.09 -0.02
N ALA A 38 -2.84 -13.62 -0.66
CA ALA A 38 -3.89 -12.82 -0.03
C ALA A 38 -4.90 -13.76 0.65
N ARG A 39 -4.70 -14.04 1.97
CA ARG A 39 -5.45 -15.11 2.69
C ARG A 39 -6.44 -14.61 3.73
N ASN A 40 -6.41 -13.34 4.08
CA ASN A 40 -7.32 -12.74 5.05
C ASN A 40 -7.93 -11.47 4.46
N GLU A 41 -8.96 -10.94 5.10
CA GLU A 41 -9.74 -9.80 4.63
C GLU A 41 -8.87 -8.58 4.30
N LEU A 42 -7.90 -8.25 5.17
CA LEU A 42 -7.00 -7.13 4.97
C LEU A 42 -6.11 -7.31 3.74
N ALA A 43 -5.53 -8.51 3.58
CA ALA A 43 -4.68 -8.85 2.44
C ALA A 43 -5.48 -8.93 1.14
N ILE A 44 -6.72 -9.44 1.18
CA ILE A 44 -7.63 -9.49 0.03
C ILE A 44 -8.02 -8.07 -0.39
N ARG A 45 -8.38 -7.20 0.54
CA ARG A 45 -8.69 -5.80 0.24
C ARG A 45 -7.49 -5.10 -0.40
N TYR A 46 -6.29 -5.25 0.17
CA TYR A 46 -5.06 -4.69 -0.40
C TYR A 46 -4.80 -5.22 -1.82
N HIS A 47 -4.93 -6.54 -2.03
CA HIS A 47 -4.80 -7.17 -3.35
C HIS A 47 -5.81 -6.62 -4.36
N ASP A 48 -7.04 -6.42 -3.94
CA ASP A 48 -8.13 -6.04 -4.84
C ASP A 48 -8.13 -4.54 -5.15
N GLU A 49 -7.66 -3.70 -4.25
CA GLU A 49 -7.77 -2.25 -4.38
C GLU A 49 -6.45 -1.57 -4.76
N GLU A 50 -5.30 -2.11 -4.30
CA GLU A 50 -4.03 -1.39 -4.39
C GLU A 50 -2.94 -2.17 -5.15
N TRP A 51 -2.75 -3.46 -4.86
CA TRP A 51 -1.62 -4.22 -5.39
C TRP A 51 -1.65 -4.31 -6.92
N GLY A 52 -0.55 -3.91 -7.57
CA GLY A 52 -0.42 -3.89 -9.01
C GLY A 52 -1.05 -2.68 -9.70
N VAL A 53 -1.67 -1.76 -8.96
CA VAL A 53 -2.19 -0.50 -9.52
C VAL A 53 -1.05 0.49 -9.68
N PRO A 54 -0.84 1.11 -10.88
CA PRO A 54 0.22 2.08 -11.10
C PRO A 54 0.15 3.26 -10.11
N VAL A 55 1.27 3.52 -9.45
CA VAL A 55 1.45 4.62 -8.51
C VAL A 55 2.24 5.74 -9.21
N HIS A 56 1.71 6.98 -9.14
CA HIS A 56 2.31 8.20 -9.69
C HIS A 56 2.27 9.34 -8.67
N ASP A 57 2.52 9.03 -7.41
CA ASP A 57 2.53 9.97 -6.30
C ASP A 57 3.73 9.75 -5.41
N ASP A 58 4.55 10.77 -5.20
CA ASP A 58 5.81 10.68 -4.46
C ASP A 58 5.62 10.34 -2.97
N HIS A 59 4.53 10.76 -2.33
CA HIS A 59 4.23 10.33 -0.96
C HIS A 59 3.93 8.83 -0.89
N ARG A 60 3.21 8.31 -1.89
CA ARG A 60 2.94 6.87 -2.00
C ARG A 60 4.23 6.08 -2.29
N TRP A 61 5.12 6.61 -3.11
CA TRP A 61 6.43 5.99 -3.32
C TRP A 61 7.23 5.91 -2.03
N PHE A 62 7.27 6.99 -1.26
CA PHE A 62 7.98 6.99 0.01
C PHE A 62 7.30 6.10 1.07
N GLU A 63 5.96 6.00 1.07
CA GLU A 63 5.22 5.02 1.86
C GLU A 63 5.71 3.60 1.54
N PHE A 64 5.71 3.19 0.26
CA PHE A 64 6.11 1.83 -0.13
C PHE A 64 7.58 1.54 0.19
N ILE A 65 8.51 2.45 -0.10
CA ILE A 65 9.93 2.29 0.28
C ILE A 65 10.07 2.02 1.78
N THR A 66 9.34 2.78 2.61
CA THR A 66 9.41 2.65 4.07
C THR A 66 8.79 1.31 4.53
N LEU A 67 7.64 0.93 3.99
CA LEU A 67 6.92 -0.28 4.39
C LEU A 67 7.59 -1.56 3.90
N GLU A 68 8.07 -1.59 2.66
CA GLU A 68 8.81 -2.72 2.09
C GLU A 68 10.16 -2.92 2.82
N GLY A 69 10.85 -1.84 3.13
CA GLY A 69 12.04 -1.90 3.98
C GLY A 69 11.74 -2.39 5.38
N ALA A 70 10.60 -2.00 5.96
CA ALA A 70 10.15 -2.49 7.26
C ALA A 70 9.76 -3.97 7.23
N GLN A 71 9.29 -4.50 6.10
CA GLN A 71 8.92 -5.90 5.94
C GLN A 71 10.12 -6.86 6.01
N ALA A 72 11.33 -6.43 5.69
CA ALA A 72 12.50 -7.33 5.66
C ALA A 72 12.53 -8.28 6.88
N GLY A 73 12.42 -9.60 6.61
CA GLY A 73 12.36 -10.66 7.64
C GLY A 73 10.99 -10.80 8.34
N LEU A 74 9.94 -10.14 7.86
CA LEU A 74 8.58 -10.21 8.39
C LEU A 74 7.58 -10.56 7.28
N SER A 75 6.33 -10.86 7.65
CA SER A 75 5.25 -11.03 6.66
C SER A 75 4.66 -9.69 6.24
N TRP A 76 4.18 -9.61 4.99
CA TRP A 76 3.46 -8.43 4.53
C TRP A 76 2.19 -8.15 5.34
N ASP A 77 1.49 -9.19 5.77
CA ASP A 77 0.34 -9.08 6.67
C ASP A 77 0.67 -8.32 7.96
N THR A 78 1.84 -8.59 8.55
CA THR A 78 2.33 -7.84 9.72
C THR A 78 2.47 -6.35 9.42
N ILE A 79 2.96 -6.00 8.25
CA ILE A 79 3.15 -4.61 7.83
C ILE A 79 1.80 -3.94 7.53
N LEU A 80 0.90 -4.62 6.82
CA LEU A 80 -0.45 -4.10 6.55
C LEU A 80 -1.21 -3.77 7.83
N ARG A 81 -1.15 -4.62 8.86
CA ARG A 81 -1.77 -4.37 10.17
C ARG A 81 -1.19 -3.14 10.88
N LYS A 82 0.05 -2.81 10.61
CA LYS A 82 0.77 -1.68 11.22
C LYS A 82 0.77 -0.41 10.37
N ARG A 83 0.22 -0.48 9.15
CA ARG A 83 0.33 0.59 8.14
C ARG A 83 -0.19 1.94 8.62
N ASP A 84 -1.34 1.99 9.29
CA ASP A 84 -1.91 3.24 9.78
C ASP A 84 -1.08 3.85 10.93
N ALA A 85 -0.52 3.00 11.80
CA ALA A 85 0.43 3.44 12.82
C ALA A 85 1.72 3.97 12.19
N TYR A 86 2.25 3.31 11.15
CA TYR A 86 3.38 3.84 10.36
C TYR A 86 3.05 5.19 9.74
N ARG A 87 1.87 5.35 9.14
CA ARG A 87 1.44 6.61 8.54
C ARG A 87 1.46 7.75 9.56
N THR A 88 0.94 7.52 10.76
CA THR A 88 0.98 8.49 11.86
C THR A 88 2.41 8.74 12.35
N ALA A 89 3.17 7.68 12.62
CA ALA A 89 4.51 7.74 13.18
C ALA A 89 5.51 8.45 12.26
N PHE A 90 5.39 8.24 10.94
CA PHE A 90 6.22 8.81 9.89
C PHE A 90 5.59 10.01 9.17
N LYS A 91 4.72 10.79 9.87
CA LYS A 91 4.19 12.07 9.40
C LYS A 91 3.51 11.99 8.02
N GLN A 92 2.63 11.01 7.82
CA GLN A 92 1.91 10.72 6.57
C GLN A 92 2.86 10.41 5.40
N PHE A 93 4.01 9.84 5.72
CA PHE A 93 5.08 9.55 4.76
C PHE A 93 5.53 10.76 3.94
N ASP A 94 5.54 11.93 4.57
CA ASP A 94 6.14 13.14 4.01
C ASP A 94 7.67 13.04 4.12
N PRO A 95 8.41 12.86 3.00
CA PRO A 95 9.86 12.68 3.05
C PRO A 95 10.59 13.91 3.58
N ALA A 96 10.06 15.13 3.35
CA ALA A 96 10.67 16.36 3.84
C ALA A 96 10.58 16.48 5.37
N ARG A 97 9.53 15.95 5.97
CA ARG A 97 9.34 15.89 7.42
C ARG A 97 10.18 14.77 8.04
N VAL A 98 10.18 13.58 7.42
CA VAL A 98 10.93 12.41 7.93
C VAL A 98 12.43 12.62 7.84
N ALA A 99 12.94 13.30 6.80
CA ALA A 99 14.36 13.62 6.66
C ALA A 99 14.91 14.50 7.79
N LYS A 100 14.03 15.21 8.53
CA LYS A 100 14.38 16.06 9.68
C LYS A 100 14.34 15.32 11.03
N PHE A 101 13.98 14.05 11.06
CA PHE A 101 13.93 13.28 12.30
C PHE A 101 15.33 13.16 12.91
N GLY A 102 15.41 13.42 14.22
CA GLY A 102 16.60 13.31 15.04
C GLY A 102 16.46 12.23 16.12
N ASP A 103 17.40 12.23 17.08
CA ASP A 103 17.47 11.21 18.15
C ASP A 103 16.18 11.12 19.00
N ARG A 104 15.51 12.25 19.24
CA ARG A 104 14.24 12.27 19.94
C ARG A 104 13.15 11.50 19.17
N ASP A 105 13.11 11.65 17.85
CA ASP A 105 12.18 10.90 17.00
C ASP A 105 12.51 9.41 16.96
N VAL A 106 13.79 9.08 16.85
CA VAL A 106 14.24 7.67 16.91
C VAL A 106 13.84 7.03 18.24
N THR A 107 14.00 7.73 19.37
CA THR A 107 13.58 7.26 20.68
C THR A 107 12.06 7.05 20.74
N ARG A 108 11.29 8.02 20.26
CA ARG A 108 9.82 7.94 20.16
C ARG A 108 9.38 6.73 19.32
N LEU A 109 9.98 6.53 18.14
CA LEU A 109 9.65 5.45 17.22
C LEU A 109 10.03 4.06 17.79
N LEU A 110 11.11 3.95 18.54
CA LEU A 110 11.49 2.72 19.24
C LEU A 110 10.53 2.34 20.38
N ALA A 111 9.86 3.33 20.97
CA ALA A 111 8.85 3.11 22.00
C ALA A 111 7.47 2.78 21.42
N ASP A 112 7.22 3.05 20.11
CA ASP A 112 5.91 2.86 19.47
C ASP A 112 5.67 1.39 19.10
N ALA A 113 4.79 0.71 19.83
CA ALA A 113 4.38 -0.67 19.54
C ALA A 113 3.57 -0.80 18.23
N GLY A 114 3.03 0.28 17.70
CA GLY A 114 2.29 0.31 16.44
C GLY A 114 3.16 0.03 15.22
N ILE A 115 4.48 0.23 15.32
CA ILE A 115 5.43 -0.01 14.23
C ILE A 115 6.40 -1.16 14.57
N VAL A 116 7.26 -1.51 13.61
CA VAL A 116 8.39 -2.44 13.83
C VAL A 116 9.50 -1.70 14.57
N ARG A 117 9.67 -2.01 15.85
CA ARG A 117 10.66 -1.38 16.75
C ARG A 117 12.07 -1.89 16.48
N ASN A 118 12.63 -1.51 15.34
CA ASN A 118 13.97 -1.87 14.92
C ASN A 118 14.76 -0.61 14.56
N ARG A 119 15.83 -0.31 15.30
CA ARG A 119 16.64 0.90 15.12
C ARG A 119 17.23 1.01 13.72
N LEU A 120 17.70 -0.08 13.13
CA LEU A 120 18.27 -0.05 11.78
C LEU A 120 17.21 0.30 10.73
N LYS A 121 15.99 -0.25 10.84
CA LYS A 121 14.86 0.06 9.94
C LYS A 121 14.37 1.51 10.11
N ILE A 122 14.31 2.01 11.34
CA ILE A 122 13.94 3.40 11.63
C ILE A 122 14.99 4.34 11.03
N ASN A 123 16.27 4.11 11.30
CA ASN A 123 17.35 4.95 10.78
C ASN A 123 17.42 4.87 9.24
N SER A 124 17.14 3.70 8.66
CA SER A 124 17.09 3.58 7.20
C SER A 124 15.98 4.42 6.59
N ALA A 125 14.78 4.44 7.19
CA ALA A 125 13.69 5.27 6.70
C ALA A 125 14.05 6.77 6.72
N ILE A 126 14.77 7.23 7.75
CA ILE A 126 15.26 8.62 7.84
C ILE A 126 16.32 8.89 6.77
N GLY A 127 17.27 7.96 6.59
CA GLY A 127 18.30 8.07 5.54
C GLY A 127 17.70 8.03 4.14
N ASN A 128 16.75 7.13 3.92
CA ASN A 128 16.01 7.00 2.66
C ASN A 128 15.21 8.28 2.33
N ALA A 129 14.63 8.96 3.34
CA ALA A 129 13.97 10.24 3.13
C ALA A 129 14.92 11.31 2.57
N LYS A 130 16.16 11.37 3.08
CA LYS A 130 17.18 12.31 2.58
C LYS A 130 17.60 11.98 1.15
N ALA A 131 17.84 10.70 0.86
CA ALA A 131 18.16 10.22 -0.48
C ALA A 131 16.99 10.44 -1.46
N PHE A 132 15.76 10.26 -1.02
CA PHE A 132 14.55 10.52 -1.78
C PHE A 132 14.45 11.98 -2.24
N LEU A 133 14.66 12.92 -1.32
CA LEU A 133 14.68 14.35 -1.63
C LEU A 133 15.81 14.73 -2.61
N ALA A 134 16.96 14.05 -2.52
CA ALA A 134 18.05 14.25 -3.47
C ALA A 134 17.66 13.80 -4.88
N VAL A 135 16.96 12.65 -4.99
CA VAL A 135 16.42 12.15 -6.26
C VAL A 135 15.37 13.10 -6.83
N GLN A 136 14.43 13.58 -6.01
CA GLN A 136 13.43 14.58 -6.45
C GLN A 136 14.11 15.85 -7.01
N LYS A 137 15.15 16.31 -6.34
CA LYS A 137 15.90 17.50 -6.80
C LYS A 137 16.59 17.27 -8.15
N GLU A 138 17.09 16.07 -8.41
CA GLU A 138 17.83 15.72 -9.64
C GLU A 138 16.90 15.43 -10.81
N PHE A 139 15.77 14.75 -10.58
CA PHE A 139 14.91 14.20 -11.62
C PHE A 139 13.54 14.89 -11.73
N GLY A 140 13.24 15.85 -10.84
CA GLY A 140 11.94 16.51 -10.78
C GLY A 140 10.97 15.81 -9.82
N SER A 141 10.85 14.49 -9.91
CA SER A 141 10.08 13.66 -8.99
C SER A 141 10.77 12.32 -8.75
N PHE A 142 10.39 11.62 -7.68
CA PHE A 142 10.80 10.23 -7.49
C PHE A 142 10.07 9.31 -8.47
N ASP A 143 8.84 9.65 -8.82
CA ASP A 143 8.03 8.95 -9.81
C ASP A 143 8.75 8.89 -11.16
N ASP A 144 9.15 10.04 -11.73
CA ASP A 144 9.90 10.09 -12.99
C ASP A 144 11.20 9.26 -12.93
N TYR A 145 11.87 9.26 -11.78
CA TYR A 145 13.08 8.48 -11.60
C TYR A 145 12.82 6.97 -11.65
N VAL A 146 11.84 6.45 -10.92
CA VAL A 146 11.66 4.99 -10.80
C VAL A 146 11.01 4.38 -12.02
N TRP A 147 10.08 5.07 -12.69
CA TRP A 147 9.44 4.54 -13.88
C TRP A 147 10.41 4.30 -15.05
N ARG A 148 11.59 4.90 -15.05
CA ARG A 148 12.65 4.64 -16.04
C ARG A 148 13.09 3.17 -16.07
N PHE A 149 13.02 2.45 -14.94
CA PHE A 149 13.44 1.05 -14.88
C PHE A 149 12.50 0.09 -15.62
N VAL A 150 11.34 0.58 -16.06
CA VAL A 150 10.36 -0.17 -16.86
C VAL A 150 9.92 0.61 -18.11
N ASP A 151 10.78 1.52 -18.61
CA ASP A 151 10.56 2.34 -19.81
C ASP A 151 9.28 3.17 -19.74
N GLY A 152 8.92 3.67 -18.55
CA GLY A 152 7.75 4.50 -18.28
C GLY A 152 6.41 3.77 -18.40
N LYS A 153 6.39 2.44 -18.48
CA LYS A 153 5.16 1.65 -18.69
C LYS A 153 5.14 0.40 -17.81
N PRO A 154 3.98 0.04 -17.23
CA PRO A 154 3.83 -1.21 -16.52
C PRO A 154 4.17 -2.42 -17.40
N ARG A 155 4.96 -3.33 -16.88
CA ARG A 155 5.20 -4.62 -17.51
C ARG A 155 4.08 -5.60 -17.20
N ILE A 156 3.41 -6.12 -18.20
CA ILE A 156 2.28 -7.04 -18.03
C ILE A 156 2.80 -8.47 -18.18
N ASN A 157 3.01 -9.13 -17.05
CA ASN A 157 3.41 -10.54 -17.02
C ASN A 157 2.21 -11.47 -17.24
N LYS A 158 2.46 -12.75 -17.54
CA LYS A 158 1.40 -13.73 -17.86
C LYS A 158 1.55 -15.00 -17.02
N TRP A 159 1.73 -14.81 -15.70
CA TRP A 159 1.89 -15.91 -14.78
C TRP A 159 0.61 -16.74 -14.64
N ARG A 160 0.73 -18.04 -14.68
CA ARG A 160 -0.40 -18.99 -14.51
C ARG A 160 -0.40 -19.65 -13.13
N ALA A 161 0.73 -19.60 -12.42
CA ALA A 161 0.90 -20.16 -11.09
C ALA A 161 1.93 -19.35 -10.30
N LEU A 162 1.76 -19.25 -8.97
CA LEU A 162 2.65 -18.49 -8.08
C LEU A 162 4.11 -18.94 -8.16
N LYS A 163 4.36 -20.23 -8.38
CA LYS A 163 5.72 -20.78 -8.54
C LYS A 163 6.49 -20.24 -9.75
N GLN A 164 5.81 -19.56 -10.66
CA GLN A 164 6.44 -18.94 -11.83
C GLN A 164 6.93 -17.52 -11.54
N LEU A 165 6.43 -16.89 -10.48
CA LEU A 165 6.84 -15.55 -10.11
C LEU A 165 8.31 -15.59 -9.66
N PRO A 166 9.19 -14.78 -10.28
CA PRO A 166 10.58 -14.72 -9.84
C PRO A 166 10.69 -13.96 -8.51
N ALA A 167 11.74 -14.23 -7.76
CA ALA A 167 12.04 -13.45 -6.56
C ALA A 167 12.64 -12.06 -6.88
N ARG A 168 13.17 -11.88 -8.11
CA ARG A 168 13.78 -10.67 -8.64
C ARG A 168 13.86 -10.73 -10.15
N THR A 169 14.07 -9.60 -10.81
CA THR A 169 14.25 -9.47 -12.25
C THR A 169 15.46 -8.57 -12.55
N ILE A 170 15.84 -8.49 -13.83
CA ILE A 170 16.92 -7.60 -14.27
C ILE A 170 16.60 -6.14 -13.91
N GLU A 171 15.35 -5.74 -14.03
CA GLU A 171 14.90 -4.37 -13.70
C GLU A 171 14.98 -4.11 -12.19
N SER A 172 14.57 -5.06 -11.36
CA SER A 172 14.69 -4.92 -9.90
C SER A 172 16.16 -4.96 -9.44
N ASP A 173 17.03 -5.70 -10.13
CA ASP A 173 18.46 -5.70 -9.88
C ASP A 173 19.09 -4.34 -10.22
N ALA A 174 18.73 -3.77 -11.37
CA ALA A 174 19.18 -2.44 -11.80
C ALA A 174 18.68 -1.35 -10.83
N MET A 175 17.39 -1.38 -10.48
CA MET A 175 16.77 -0.46 -9.53
C MET A 175 17.44 -0.53 -8.15
N SER A 176 17.66 -1.74 -7.63
CA SER A 176 18.36 -1.96 -6.37
C SER A 176 19.78 -1.38 -6.39
N LYS A 177 20.54 -1.66 -7.45
CA LYS A 177 21.91 -1.17 -7.61
C LYS A 177 21.96 0.35 -7.59
N GLU A 178 21.09 1.02 -8.35
CA GLU A 178 21.06 2.48 -8.39
C GLU A 178 20.60 3.09 -7.07
N LEU A 179 19.54 2.56 -6.44
CA LEU A 179 19.05 3.05 -5.15
C LEU A 179 20.13 2.90 -4.06
N ILE A 180 20.83 1.77 -4.00
CA ILE A 180 21.94 1.55 -3.06
C ILE A 180 23.06 2.56 -3.33
N GLY A 181 23.43 2.78 -4.60
CA GLY A 181 24.44 3.77 -4.99
C GLY A 181 24.07 5.20 -4.58
N ARG A 182 22.78 5.52 -4.48
CA ARG A 182 22.25 6.81 -4.01
C ARG A 182 22.08 6.88 -2.48
N GLY A 183 22.49 5.84 -1.75
CA GLY A 183 22.49 5.81 -0.29
C GLY A 183 21.20 5.26 0.34
N PHE A 184 20.24 4.74 -0.45
CA PHE A 184 19.09 4.03 0.10
C PHE A 184 19.53 2.73 0.78
N LYS A 185 18.80 2.35 1.81
CA LYS A 185 18.99 1.11 2.58
C LYS A 185 17.70 0.29 2.59
N PHE A 186 17.82 -1.02 2.79
CA PHE A 186 16.71 -1.98 2.71
C PHE A 186 15.99 -1.93 1.36
N VAL A 187 16.76 -1.80 0.29
CA VAL A 187 16.28 -1.78 -1.10
C VAL A 187 17.01 -2.84 -1.95
N GLY A 188 17.22 -4.04 -1.37
CA GLY A 188 17.78 -5.16 -2.13
C GLY A 188 16.86 -5.59 -3.27
N SER A 189 17.37 -6.31 -4.27
CA SER A 189 16.64 -6.67 -5.50
C SER A 189 15.28 -7.33 -5.25
N THR A 190 15.15 -8.21 -4.27
CA THR A 190 13.87 -8.84 -3.89
C THR A 190 12.88 -7.81 -3.32
N ILE A 191 13.37 -6.87 -2.50
CA ILE A 191 12.54 -5.79 -1.94
C ILE A 191 12.12 -4.83 -3.04
N CYS A 192 13.03 -4.48 -3.96
CA CYS A 192 12.70 -3.67 -5.13
C CYS A 192 11.64 -4.36 -6.00
N TYR A 193 11.75 -5.68 -6.21
CA TYR A 193 10.75 -6.41 -6.99
C TYR A 193 9.38 -6.41 -6.30
N ALA A 194 9.32 -6.64 -4.98
CA ALA A 194 8.09 -6.54 -4.21
C ALA A 194 7.47 -5.13 -4.31
N MET A 195 8.29 -4.09 -4.25
CA MET A 195 7.85 -2.72 -4.45
C MET A 195 7.33 -2.49 -5.88
N MET A 196 7.99 -3.01 -6.91
CA MET A 196 7.52 -2.95 -8.31
C MET A 196 6.15 -3.62 -8.48
N GLN A 197 5.93 -4.75 -7.81
CA GLN A 197 4.63 -5.44 -7.79
C GLN A 197 3.57 -4.60 -7.07
N ALA A 198 3.89 -4.08 -5.88
CA ALA A 198 2.97 -3.29 -5.06
C ALA A 198 2.51 -2.00 -5.75
N THR A 199 3.43 -1.35 -6.46
CA THR A 199 3.22 -0.04 -7.10
C THR A 199 2.81 -0.12 -8.57
N GLY A 200 2.54 -1.32 -9.08
CA GLY A 200 2.05 -1.52 -10.44
C GLY A 200 3.08 -1.27 -11.55
N MET A 201 4.37 -1.15 -11.24
CA MET A 201 5.43 -1.20 -12.26
C MET A 201 5.43 -2.53 -13.01
N VAL A 202 4.99 -3.60 -12.35
CA VAL A 202 4.73 -4.89 -12.96
C VAL A 202 3.32 -5.37 -12.57
N ASN A 203 2.59 -5.95 -13.51
CA ASN A 203 1.34 -6.64 -13.23
C ASN A 203 1.62 -8.13 -13.07
N ASP A 204 1.69 -8.56 -11.83
CA ASP A 204 1.97 -9.96 -11.43
C ASP A 204 0.74 -10.69 -10.89
N HIS A 205 -0.47 -10.12 -11.06
CA HIS A 205 -1.67 -10.92 -10.88
C HIS A 205 -1.64 -12.13 -11.80
N LEU A 206 -2.05 -13.29 -11.29
CA LEU A 206 -2.19 -14.47 -12.14
C LEU A 206 -3.23 -14.24 -13.25
N VAL A 207 -3.02 -14.79 -14.43
CA VAL A 207 -3.90 -14.56 -15.60
C VAL A 207 -5.38 -14.93 -15.37
N ASN A 208 -5.65 -15.85 -14.44
CA ASN A 208 -6.99 -16.23 -13.99
C ASN A 208 -7.52 -15.37 -12.82
N CYS A 209 -6.73 -14.42 -12.33
CA CYS A 209 -7.18 -13.47 -11.32
C CYS A 209 -8.11 -12.41 -11.95
N PRO A 210 -9.27 -12.11 -11.35
CA PRO A 210 -10.16 -11.05 -11.85
C PRO A 210 -9.45 -9.69 -11.98
N ARG A 211 -8.49 -9.40 -11.09
CA ARG A 211 -7.72 -8.14 -11.10
C ARG A 211 -6.75 -8.02 -12.26
N TYR A 212 -6.27 -9.15 -12.81
CA TYR A 212 -5.32 -9.14 -13.93
C TYR A 212 -5.75 -8.25 -15.09
N LYS A 213 -6.99 -8.44 -15.58
CA LYS A 213 -7.53 -7.65 -16.69
C LYS A 213 -7.76 -6.19 -16.33
N ALA A 214 -8.24 -5.92 -15.11
CA ALA A 214 -8.52 -4.58 -14.63
C ALA A 214 -7.23 -3.73 -14.55
N VAL A 215 -6.19 -4.28 -13.92
CA VAL A 215 -4.87 -3.65 -13.81
C VAL A 215 -4.21 -3.49 -15.19
N SER A 216 -4.29 -4.52 -16.07
CA SER A 216 -3.74 -4.41 -17.44
C SER A 216 -4.41 -3.33 -18.29
N ARG A 217 -5.68 -2.98 -18.02
CA ARG A 217 -6.37 -1.86 -18.70
C ARG A 217 -5.94 -0.51 -18.16
N ALA A 218 -5.75 -0.40 -16.85
CA ALA A 218 -5.26 0.83 -16.21
C ALA A 218 -3.85 1.19 -16.71
N ALA A 219 -3.00 0.20 -16.93
CA ALA A 219 -1.64 0.34 -17.46
C ALA A 219 -1.55 0.85 -18.92
N ARG A 220 -2.67 0.97 -19.65
CA ARG A 220 -2.71 1.40 -21.05
C ARG A 220 -3.23 2.82 -21.23
N LYS A 221 -3.65 3.46 -20.17
CA LYS A 221 -4.11 4.85 -20.14
C LYS A 221 -3.00 5.79 -19.74
#